data_d4e9facb8d6a306985b5db672de8f313
#
_entry.id   d4e9facb8d6a306985b5db672de8f313
#
_cell.length_a   1.000
_cell.length_b   1.000
_cell.length_c   1.000
_cell.angle_alpha   90.00
_cell.angle_beta   90.00
_cell.angle_gamma   90.00
#
_symmetry.space_group_name_H-M   'P 1'
#
loop_
_entity.id
_entity.type
_entity.pdbx_description
1 polymer ?
#
loop_
_entity_poly.entity_id
_entity_poly.type
_entity_poly.pdbx_seq_one_letter_code
_entity_poly.pdbx_strand_id
1 'polypeptide(L)'
;MNIKFISMDQDVIDNYPVLPAKKSLPKWFKDLPAEKFVYPLGSTLPTIKKCMPATDMLTGGYIIQNPTDIDVIQHKGAGNFVENKLKVKNNTYAPEAHRFEMCPVKNPDKQHWIKLKNPWLVRTPPGYSCLFIQPIYEFNPNLRLLSGIVDTDTFDLPVEFPGWIVKDHIMKAGDPLMQVIPFKREDWQMSMEFTETHTPAMTEELRYKDLFHKKKKYN
;
A
#
# COMPACT_ATOMS: atom_id res chain seq x y z
N MET A 1 -3.96 -21.98 -4.02
CA MET A 1 -4.93 -20.96 -3.59
C MET A 1 -5.00 -19.88 -4.64
N ASN A 2 -6.18 -19.31 -4.85
CA ASN A 2 -6.38 -18.30 -5.89
C ASN A 2 -7.07 -17.06 -5.28
N ILE A 3 -6.55 -15.87 -5.56
CA ILE A 3 -7.20 -14.58 -5.31
C ILE A 3 -7.75 -14.08 -6.64
N LYS A 4 -8.96 -13.54 -6.65
CA LYS A 4 -9.60 -12.99 -7.84
C LYS A 4 -9.79 -11.48 -7.67
N PHE A 5 -9.44 -10.74 -8.70
CA PHE A 5 -9.76 -9.32 -8.86
C PHE A 5 -10.79 -9.21 -9.97
N ILE A 6 -11.95 -8.66 -9.67
CA ILE A 6 -13.12 -8.65 -10.55
C ILE A 6 -13.50 -7.18 -10.78
N SER A 7 -13.59 -6.77 -12.02
CA SER A 7 -14.09 -5.45 -12.41
C SER A 7 -15.22 -5.60 -13.42
N MET A 8 -16.16 -4.66 -13.40
CA MET A 8 -17.21 -4.53 -14.44
C MET A 8 -16.79 -3.56 -15.55
N ASP A 9 -15.59 -2.99 -15.46
CA ASP A 9 -15.04 -2.06 -16.44
C ASP A 9 -13.91 -2.71 -17.21
N GLN A 10 -14.16 -2.99 -18.49
CA GLN A 10 -13.19 -3.64 -19.36
C GLN A 10 -11.98 -2.73 -19.63
N ASP A 11 -12.16 -1.41 -19.71
CA ASP A 11 -11.06 -0.46 -19.90
C ASP A 11 -10.06 -0.51 -18.74
N VAL A 12 -10.57 -0.66 -17.52
CA VAL A 12 -9.72 -0.85 -16.33
C VAL A 12 -8.96 -2.17 -16.38
N ILE A 13 -9.60 -3.25 -16.82
CA ILE A 13 -8.95 -4.55 -16.96
C ILE A 13 -7.79 -4.48 -17.96
N ASP A 14 -8.01 -3.80 -19.08
CA ASP A 14 -7.06 -3.75 -20.19
C ASP A 14 -5.91 -2.76 -19.94
N ASN A 15 -6.21 -1.59 -19.34
CA ASN A 15 -5.25 -0.49 -19.24
C ASN A 15 -4.65 -0.30 -17.83
N TYR A 16 -5.38 -0.70 -16.77
CA TYR A 16 -4.97 -0.50 -15.37
C TYR A 16 -5.12 -1.79 -14.54
N PRO A 17 -4.60 -2.93 -15.04
CA PRO A 17 -4.76 -4.21 -14.37
C PRO A 17 -4.11 -4.21 -13.00
N VAL A 18 -4.61 -5.07 -12.12
CA VAL A 18 -3.92 -5.35 -10.86
C VAL A 18 -2.62 -6.11 -11.16
N LEU A 19 -1.52 -5.63 -10.62
CA LEU A 19 -0.20 -6.20 -10.85
C LEU A 19 0.34 -6.88 -9.59
N PRO A 20 1.05 -8.02 -9.71
CA PRO A 20 1.86 -8.51 -8.60
C PRO A 20 2.84 -7.42 -8.13
N ALA A 21 2.93 -7.15 -6.83
CA ALA A 21 3.75 -6.07 -6.28
C ALA A 21 5.22 -6.17 -6.74
N LYS A 22 5.75 -7.37 -6.89
CA LYS A 22 7.10 -7.61 -7.43
C LYS A 22 7.34 -7.06 -8.86
N LYS A 23 6.27 -6.88 -9.65
CA LYS A 23 6.34 -6.28 -11.00
C LYS A 23 6.21 -4.76 -10.97
N SER A 24 5.70 -4.22 -9.86
CA SER A 24 5.44 -2.78 -9.66
C SER A 24 6.47 -2.12 -8.75
N LEU A 25 7.66 -2.68 -8.65
CA LEU A 25 8.72 -2.11 -7.82
C LEU A 25 9.06 -0.68 -8.27
N PRO A 26 9.19 0.26 -7.32
CA PRO A 26 9.52 1.65 -7.64
C PRO A 26 10.90 1.77 -8.29
N LYS A 27 11.03 2.78 -9.15
CA LYS A 27 12.28 3.00 -9.90
C LYS A 27 13.49 3.15 -8.99
N TRP A 28 13.35 3.92 -7.90
CA TRP A 28 14.42 4.14 -6.94
C TRP A 28 14.95 2.81 -6.33
N PHE A 29 14.05 1.83 -6.08
CA PHE A 29 14.48 0.54 -5.55
C PHE A 29 15.16 -0.32 -6.62
N LYS A 30 14.68 -0.27 -7.87
CA LYS A 30 15.33 -0.98 -8.98
C LYS A 30 16.74 -0.48 -9.21
N ASP A 31 16.93 0.84 -9.18
CA ASP A 31 18.20 1.52 -9.46
C ASP A 31 19.18 1.48 -8.26
N LEU A 32 18.68 1.23 -7.05
CA LEU A 32 19.51 1.19 -5.86
C LEU A 32 20.50 0.00 -5.94
N PRO A 33 21.83 0.18 -5.73
CA PRO A 33 22.75 -0.93 -5.61
C PRO A 33 22.50 -1.72 -4.32
N ALA A 34 22.87 -3.01 -4.30
CA ALA A 34 22.74 -3.84 -3.10
C ALA A 34 23.64 -3.34 -1.95
N GLU A 35 24.77 -2.74 -2.31
CA GLU A 35 25.76 -2.16 -1.40
C GLU A 35 26.20 -0.80 -1.89
N LYS A 36 26.58 0.09 -0.96
CA LYS A 36 27.06 1.42 -1.29
C LYS A 36 28.29 1.74 -0.42
N PHE A 37 29.33 2.28 -1.05
CA PHE A 37 30.48 2.80 -0.33
C PHE A 37 30.09 4.10 0.40
N VAL A 38 30.41 4.15 1.69
CA VAL A 38 30.14 5.32 2.55
C VAL A 38 31.45 5.98 2.88
N TYR A 39 31.73 7.10 2.22
CA TYR A 39 33.03 7.78 2.27
C TYR A 39 33.50 8.13 3.69
N PRO A 40 32.67 8.70 4.59
CA PRO A 40 33.13 9.02 5.95
C PRO A 40 33.56 7.79 6.76
N LEU A 41 32.98 6.61 6.45
CA LEU A 41 33.29 5.36 7.15
C LEU A 41 34.38 4.53 6.45
N GLY A 42 34.78 4.89 5.24
CA GLY A 42 35.77 4.13 4.45
C GLY A 42 35.37 2.69 4.16
N SER A 43 34.08 2.36 4.20
CA SER A 43 33.59 0.99 4.07
C SER A 43 32.35 0.89 3.19
N THR A 44 32.09 -0.30 2.66
CA THR A 44 30.89 -0.62 1.89
C THR A 44 29.82 -1.18 2.83
N LEU A 45 28.64 -0.55 2.84
CA LEU A 45 27.52 -0.94 3.66
C LEU A 45 26.35 -1.47 2.81
N PRO A 46 25.58 -2.44 3.34
CA PRO A 46 24.38 -2.92 2.69
C PRO A 46 23.32 -1.81 2.63
N THR A 47 22.61 -1.72 1.51
CA THR A 47 21.45 -0.83 1.38
C THR A 47 20.18 -1.54 1.82
N ILE A 48 19.05 -0.79 1.84
CA ILE A 48 17.71 -1.36 2.11
C ILE A 48 17.35 -2.51 1.15
N LYS A 49 18.03 -2.61 0.01
CA LYS A 49 17.85 -3.72 -0.94
C LYS A 49 18.26 -5.08 -0.36
N LYS A 50 19.14 -5.10 0.64
CA LYS A 50 19.51 -6.29 1.43
C LYS A 50 18.66 -6.48 2.69
N CYS A 51 17.77 -5.55 3.00
CA CYS A 51 16.84 -5.68 4.10
C CYS A 51 15.65 -6.57 3.69
N MET A 52 15.64 -7.81 4.14
CA MET A 52 14.59 -8.78 3.78
C MET A 52 13.19 -8.30 4.13
N PRO A 53 12.89 -7.79 5.34
CA PRO A 53 11.56 -7.28 5.65
C PRO A 53 11.10 -6.18 4.70
N ALA A 54 11.98 -5.26 4.32
CA ALA A 54 11.65 -4.19 3.36
C ALA A 54 11.39 -4.75 1.95
N THR A 55 12.21 -5.70 1.51
CA THR A 55 12.03 -6.37 0.22
C THR A 55 10.75 -7.18 0.19
N ASP A 56 10.43 -7.89 1.28
CA ASP A 56 9.19 -8.67 1.39
C ASP A 56 7.97 -7.78 1.34
N MET A 57 8.02 -6.62 2.01
CA MET A 57 6.94 -5.64 1.95
C MET A 57 6.76 -5.05 0.55
N LEU A 58 7.84 -4.72 -0.14
CA LEU A 58 7.79 -4.21 -1.52
C LEU A 58 7.29 -5.23 -2.54
N THR A 59 7.56 -6.51 -2.32
CA THR A 59 7.22 -7.59 -3.26
C THR A 59 5.96 -8.37 -2.89
N GLY A 60 5.42 -8.14 -1.69
CA GLY A 60 4.29 -8.88 -1.16
C GLY A 60 2.95 -8.45 -1.76
N GLY A 61 2.11 -9.41 -2.12
CA GLY A 61 0.76 -9.14 -2.59
C GLY A 61 0.68 -8.51 -3.98
N TYR A 62 -0.28 -7.58 -4.13
CA TYR A 62 -0.70 -7.03 -5.41
C TYR A 62 -0.87 -5.51 -5.31
N ILE A 63 -0.70 -4.81 -6.42
CA ILE A 63 -0.89 -3.35 -6.53
C ILE A 63 -2.15 -3.07 -7.35
N ILE A 64 -3.09 -2.37 -6.76
CA ILE A 64 -4.20 -1.72 -7.43
C ILE A 64 -3.70 -0.37 -7.96
N GLN A 65 -3.94 -0.10 -9.22
CA GLN A 65 -3.56 1.14 -9.88
C GLN A 65 -4.71 2.15 -9.86
N ASN A 66 -4.36 3.42 -9.88
CA ASN A 66 -5.32 4.50 -10.06
C ASN A 66 -5.94 4.42 -11.47
N PRO A 67 -7.29 4.36 -11.61
CA PRO A 67 -7.92 4.15 -12.91
C PRO A 67 -8.09 5.43 -13.75
N THR A 68 -7.79 6.61 -13.20
CA THR A 68 -8.00 7.89 -13.90
C THR A 68 -7.07 8.98 -13.43
N ASP A 69 -6.82 9.97 -14.28
CA ASP A 69 -6.13 11.19 -13.87
C ASP A 69 -7.02 12.00 -12.90
N ILE A 70 -6.47 12.39 -11.77
CA ILE A 70 -7.13 13.21 -10.76
C ILE A 70 -6.21 14.36 -10.36
N ASP A 71 -6.62 15.58 -10.66
CA ASP A 71 -5.94 16.78 -10.19
C ASP A 71 -6.68 17.31 -8.98
N VAL A 72 -5.99 17.40 -7.86
CA VAL A 72 -6.52 17.95 -6.61
C VAL A 72 -5.87 19.29 -6.37
N ILE A 73 -6.68 20.33 -6.34
CA ILE A 73 -6.23 21.71 -6.08
C ILE A 73 -6.89 22.16 -4.78
N GLN A 74 -6.06 22.52 -3.81
CA GLN A 74 -6.53 23.04 -2.54
C GLN A 74 -6.79 24.54 -2.63
N HIS A 75 -7.95 24.97 -2.14
CA HIS A 75 -8.30 26.38 -1.98
C HIS A 75 -8.55 26.70 -0.52
N LYS A 76 -8.09 27.85 -0.08
CA LYS A 76 -8.49 28.37 1.22
C LYS A 76 -9.90 28.92 1.11
N GLY A 77 -10.86 28.23 1.69
CA GLY A 77 -12.24 28.70 1.84
C GLY A 77 -12.39 29.70 2.99
N ALA A 78 -13.61 30.19 3.19
CA ALA A 78 -13.93 31.05 4.30
C ALA A 78 -13.67 30.36 5.65
N GLY A 79 -13.06 31.05 6.60
CA GLY A 79 -12.81 30.54 7.95
C GLY A 79 -11.64 29.56 8.08
N ASN A 80 -10.63 29.62 7.21
CA ASN A 80 -9.46 28.74 7.19
C ASN A 80 -9.75 27.26 6.86
N PHE A 81 -10.91 26.97 6.28
CA PHE A 81 -11.17 25.64 5.72
C PHE A 81 -10.42 25.47 4.41
N VAL A 82 -9.85 24.29 4.22
CA VAL A 82 -9.23 23.91 2.95
C VAL A 82 -10.29 23.18 2.12
N GLU A 83 -10.64 23.73 0.97
CA GLU A 83 -11.53 23.07 0.00
C GLU A 83 -10.68 22.43 -1.10
N ASN A 84 -11.02 21.20 -1.46
CA ASN A 84 -10.40 20.52 -2.58
C ASN A 84 -11.27 20.69 -3.84
N LYS A 85 -10.72 21.32 -4.88
CA LYS A 85 -11.30 21.25 -6.21
C LYS A 85 -10.70 20.05 -6.96
N LEU A 86 -11.58 19.17 -7.41
CA LEU A 86 -11.19 17.97 -8.14
C LEU A 86 -11.44 18.18 -9.64
N LYS A 87 -10.42 17.93 -10.45
CA LYS A 87 -10.58 17.74 -11.88
C LYS A 87 -10.28 16.27 -12.18
N VAL A 88 -11.24 15.57 -12.71
CA VAL A 88 -11.13 14.13 -12.97
C VAL A 88 -11.38 13.88 -14.44
N LYS A 89 -10.52 13.12 -15.08
CA LYS A 89 -10.64 12.80 -16.50
C LYS A 89 -11.82 11.86 -16.78
N ASN A 90 -12.03 10.86 -15.89
CA ASN A 90 -13.17 9.96 -15.95
C ASN A 90 -14.00 10.09 -14.68
N ASN A 91 -15.20 10.64 -14.78
CA ASN A 91 -16.10 10.89 -13.66
C ASN A 91 -16.60 9.63 -12.94
N THR A 92 -16.56 8.46 -13.60
CA THR A 92 -16.91 7.18 -12.97
C THR A 92 -16.06 6.90 -11.74
N TYR A 93 -14.78 7.33 -11.78
CA TYR A 93 -13.82 7.14 -10.69
C TYR A 93 -13.50 8.44 -9.95
N ALA A 94 -14.39 9.42 -10.04
CA ALA A 94 -14.24 10.66 -9.27
C ALA A 94 -14.25 10.34 -7.77
N PRO A 95 -13.30 10.89 -7.00
CA PRO A 95 -13.32 10.76 -5.55
C PRO A 95 -14.61 11.36 -4.97
N GLU A 96 -15.11 10.74 -3.92
CA GLU A 96 -16.24 11.27 -3.17
C GLU A 96 -15.75 12.03 -1.94
N ALA A 97 -16.47 13.08 -1.57
CA ALA A 97 -16.25 13.74 -0.30
C ALA A 97 -16.58 12.76 0.84
N HIS A 98 -15.70 12.64 1.80
CA HIS A 98 -15.93 11.85 3.00
C HIS A 98 -16.13 12.77 4.18
N ARG A 99 -17.20 12.56 4.95
CA ARG A 99 -17.51 13.43 6.08
C ARG A 99 -16.45 13.28 7.17
N PHE A 100 -15.91 14.39 7.60
CA PHE A 100 -14.91 14.48 8.67
C PHE A 100 -15.37 13.74 9.95
N GLU A 101 -16.64 13.86 10.31
CA GLU A 101 -17.21 13.23 11.51
C GLU A 101 -17.20 11.70 11.45
N MET A 102 -17.11 11.14 10.25
CA MET A 102 -17.05 9.69 10.04
C MET A 102 -15.63 9.14 10.17
N CYS A 103 -14.61 10.00 10.19
CA CYS A 103 -13.20 9.63 10.32
C CYS A 103 -12.56 10.43 11.46
N PRO A 104 -12.68 9.96 12.71
CA PRO A 104 -12.23 10.70 13.90
C PRO A 104 -10.71 10.77 14.06
N VAL A 105 -9.94 10.33 13.08
CA VAL A 105 -8.48 10.54 13.10
C VAL A 105 -8.20 12.02 13.12
N LYS A 106 -7.54 12.49 14.17
CA LYS A 106 -7.17 13.90 14.30
C LYS A 106 -6.30 14.29 13.11
N ASN A 107 -6.88 15.07 12.22
CA ASN A 107 -6.17 15.70 11.13
C ASN A 107 -5.76 17.10 11.61
N PRO A 108 -4.48 17.33 11.94
CA PRO A 108 -4.03 18.61 12.48
C PRO A 108 -4.26 19.78 11.50
N ASP A 109 -4.33 19.48 10.21
CA ASP A 109 -4.39 20.48 9.14
C ASP A 109 -5.83 20.79 8.69
N LYS A 110 -6.87 20.23 9.37
CA LYS A 110 -8.29 20.40 9.03
C LYS A 110 -8.62 20.13 7.56
N GLN A 111 -7.94 19.16 6.99
CA GLN A 111 -8.07 18.85 5.57
C GLN A 111 -9.36 18.08 5.28
N HIS A 112 -9.88 18.26 4.09
CA HIS A 112 -11.05 17.52 3.63
C HIS A 112 -10.67 16.06 3.37
N TRP A 113 -11.49 15.17 3.93
CA TRP A 113 -11.43 13.76 3.64
C TRP A 113 -12.06 13.47 2.30
N ILE A 114 -11.44 12.57 1.57
CA ILE A 114 -11.92 12.02 0.31
C ILE A 114 -11.98 10.50 0.40
N LYS A 115 -12.81 9.90 -0.42
CA LYS A 115 -12.82 8.48 -0.70
C LYS A 115 -12.43 8.26 -2.15
N LEU A 116 -11.32 7.57 -2.37
CA LEU A 116 -10.93 7.14 -3.70
C LEU A 116 -11.67 5.87 -4.08
N LYS A 117 -12.19 5.84 -5.30
CA LYS A 117 -12.91 4.70 -5.84
C LYS A 117 -11.96 3.59 -6.25
N ASN A 118 -12.33 2.38 -5.88
CA ASN A 118 -11.63 1.17 -6.29
C ASN A 118 -12.47 0.45 -7.36
N PRO A 119 -11.95 0.22 -8.57
CA PRO A 119 -12.69 -0.49 -9.61
C PRO A 119 -12.73 -2.02 -9.41
N TRP A 120 -12.06 -2.54 -8.36
CA TRP A 120 -11.85 -3.97 -8.18
C TRP A 120 -12.58 -4.51 -6.95
N LEU A 121 -13.44 -5.50 -7.17
CA LEU A 121 -13.89 -6.41 -6.12
C LEU A 121 -12.81 -7.47 -5.92
N VAL A 122 -12.40 -7.69 -4.68
CA VAL A 122 -11.39 -8.69 -4.33
C VAL A 122 -12.06 -9.90 -3.68
N ARG A 123 -11.74 -11.10 -4.17
CA ARG A 123 -12.22 -12.36 -3.63
C ARG A 123 -11.08 -13.27 -3.26
N THR A 124 -11.12 -13.77 -2.05
CA THR A 124 -10.21 -14.77 -1.52
C THR A 124 -10.93 -16.07 -1.19
N PRO A 125 -10.24 -17.19 -1.03
CA PRO A 125 -10.81 -18.39 -0.46
C PRO A 125 -11.33 -18.18 0.96
N PRO A 126 -12.29 -19.00 1.44
CA PRO A 126 -12.78 -18.94 2.82
C PRO A 126 -11.63 -18.96 3.85
N GLY A 127 -11.75 -18.16 4.89
CA GLY A 127 -10.75 -18.04 5.94
C GLY A 127 -9.58 -17.10 5.63
N TYR A 128 -9.65 -16.35 4.51
CA TYR A 128 -8.64 -15.37 4.14
C TYR A 128 -9.20 -13.94 4.14
N SER A 129 -8.40 -13.01 4.63
CA SER A 129 -8.63 -11.57 4.55
C SER A 129 -7.53 -10.92 3.73
N CYS A 130 -7.73 -9.66 3.36
CA CYS A 130 -6.70 -8.83 2.77
C CYS A 130 -6.41 -7.60 3.64
N LEU A 131 -5.15 -7.32 3.85
CA LEU A 131 -4.68 -6.02 4.30
C LEU A 131 -4.58 -5.11 3.08
N PHE A 132 -5.31 -3.99 3.12
CA PHE A 132 -5.21 -2.90 2.17
C PHE A 132 -4.36 -1.80 2.81
N ILE A 133 -3.26 -1.45 2.16
CA ILE A 133 -2.30 -0.47 2.66
C ILE A 133 -1.78 0.40 1.53
N GLN A 134 -1.62 1.70 1.78
CA GLN A 134 -0.94 2.56 0.81
C GLN A 134 0.47 2.01 0.55
N PRO A 135 0.96 1.94 -0.71
CA PRO A 135 2.29 1.41 -1.01
C PRO A 135 3.36 2.14 -0.19
N ILE A 136 3.99 1.43 0.75
CA ILE A 136 4.76 2.05 1.86
C ILE A 136 5.95 2.84 1.36
N TYR A 137 6.60 2.37 0.32
CA TYR A 137 7.83 2.97 -0.20
C TYR A 137 7.62 3.79 -1.48
N GLU A 138 6.38 3.91 -1.94
CA GLU A 138 5.96 4.91 -2.91
C GLU A 138 5.64 6.19 -2.13
N PHE A 139 6.64 7.00 -1.88
CA PHE A 139 6.46 8.23 -1.13
C PHE A 139 5.65 9.24 -1.92
N ASN A 140 4.33 9.17 -1.74
CA ASN A 140 3.46 10.26 -2.10
C ASN A 140 3.21 11.11 -0.83
N PRO A 141 3.99 12.15 -0.58
CA PRO A 141 3.87 12.94 0.65
C PRO A 141 2.55 13.70 0.73
N ASN A 142 1.86 13.84 -0.40
CA ASN A 142 0.67 14.67 -0.53
C ASN A 142 -0.64 13.88 -0.39
N LEU A 143 -0.59 12.55 -0.47
CA LEU A 143 -1.75 11.67 -0.31
C LEU A 143 -1.54 10.77 0.91
N ARG A 144 -2.55 10.67 1.76
CA ARG A 144 -2.62 9.76 2.89
C ARG A 144 -3.87 8.92 2.79
N LEU A 145 -3.73 7.63 2.55
CA LEU A 145 -4.84 6.68 2.54
C LEU A 145 -4.83 5.87 3.83
N LEU A 146 -6.01 5.61 4.37
CA LEU A 146 -6.16 4.74 5.52
C LEU A 146 -5.94 3.30 5.11
N SER A 147 -5.18 2.59 5.93
CA SER A 147 -5.04 1.14 5.82
C SER A 147 -6.21 0.45 6.49
N GLY A 148 -6.60 -0.72 5.99
CA GLY A 148 -7.68 -1.50 6.55
C GLY A 148 -7.51 -2.99 6.28
N ILE A 149 -8.15 -3.81 7.13
CA ILE A 149 -8.28 -5.24 6.92
C ILE A 149 -9.71 -5.53 6.52
N VAL A 150 -9.90 -6.30 5.47
CA VAL A 150 -11.21 -6.66 4.94
C VAL A 150 -11.29 -8.17 4.76
N ASP A 151 -12.39 -8.76 5.20
CA ASP A 151 -12.71 -10.18 5.02
C ASP A 151 -13.19 -10.42 3.59
N THR A 152 -12.24 -10.48 2.67
CA THR A 152 -12.47 -10.55 1.22
C THR A 152 -13.06 -11.87 0.74
N ASP A 153 -13.22 -12.83 1.62
CA ASP A 153 -13.99 -14.05 1.36
C ASP A 153 -15.52 -13.85 1.51
N THR A 154 -15.95 -12.82 2.23
CA THR A 154 -17.36 -12.54 2.50
C THR A 154 -17.81 -11.13 2.09
N PHE A 155 -16.91 -10.16 2.01
CA PHE A 155 -17.24 -8.79 1.64
C PHE A 155 -17.49 -8.65 0.12
N ASP A 156 -18.70 -8.22 -0.25
CA ASP A 156 -19.23 -8.30 -1.62
C ASP A 156 -19.11 -7.00 -2.45
N LEU A 157 -18.43 -5.99 -1.95
CA LEU A 157 -18.28 -4.71 -2.64
C LEU A 157 -16.82 -4.36 -2.88
N PRO A 158 -16.51 -3.54 -3.90
CA PRO A 158 -15.20 -2.92 -4.00
C PRO A 158 -14.89 -2.09 -2.75
N VAL A 159 -13.71 -2.28 -2.18
CA VAL A 159 -13.25 -1.53 -1.00
C VAL A 159 -12.84 -0.14 -1.45
N GLU A 160 -13.52 0.90 -0.99
CA GLU A 160 -13.13 2.28 -1.24
C GLU A 160 -12.03 2.72 -0.27
N PHE A 161 -11.18 3.65 -0.70
CA PHE A 161 -10.02 4.08 0.06
C PHE A 161 -10.19 5.49 0.63
N PRO A 162 -10.63 5.60 1.90
CA PRO A 162 -10.71 6.88 2.57
C PRO A 162 -9.32 7.44 2.87
N GLY A 163 -9.19 8.75 2.80
CA GLY A 163 -7.93 9.43 3.08
C GLY A 163 -8.04 10.94 2.95
N TRP A 164 -6.92 11.61 2.95
CA TRP A 164 -6.85 13.06 2.77
C TRP A 164 -5.63 13.46 1.94
N ILE A 165 -5.71 14.64 1.38
CA ILE A 165 -4.65 15.24 0.59
C ILE A 165 -4.02 16.38 1.38
N VAL A 166 -2.72 16.32 1.52
CA VAL A 166 -1.95 17.27 2.36
C VAL A 166 -1.75 18.61 1.65
N LYS A 167 -1.58 18.59 0.33
CA LYS A 167 -1.44 19.77 -0.53
C LYS A 167 -1.81 19.41 -1.97
N ASP A 168 -1.79 20.38 -2.85
CA ASP A 168 -2.03 20.19 -4.28
C ASP A 168 -1.31 18.96 -4.80
N HIS A 169 -2.05 18.12 -5.49
CA HIS A 169 -1.54 16.83 -5.93
C HIS A 169 -2.19 16.37 -7.24
N ILE A 170 -1.37 15.77 -8.08
CA ILE A 170 -1.80 15.13 -9.31
C ILE A 170 -1.56 13.62 -9.17
N MET A 171 -2.62 12.84 -9.27
CA MET A 171 -2.56 11.39 -9.40
C MET A 171 -2.77 11.02 -10.86
N LYS A 172 -1.87 10.27 -11.44
CA LYS A 172 -1.99 9.80 -12.82
C LYS A 172 -2.67 8.43 -12.87
N ALA A 173 -3.39 8.20 -13.95
CA ALA A 173 -3.85 6.87 -14.29
C ALA A 173 -2.64 5.92 -14.40
N GLY A 174 -2.73 4.75 -13.79
CA GLY A 174 -1.63 3.79 -13.69
C GLY A 174 -0.70 3.97 -12.48
N ASP A 175 -0.79 5.07 -11.75
CA ASP A 175 -0.02 5.22 -10.51
C ASP A 175 -0.44 4.16 -9.46
N PRO A 176 0.50 3.62 -8.68
CA PRO A 176 0.18 2.73 -7.58
C PRO A 176 -0.73 3.41 -6.55
N LEU A 177 -1.92 2.85 -6.33
CA LEU A 177 -2.92 3.41 -5.43
C LEU A 177 -2.95 2.68 -4.09
N MET A 178 -3.06 1.36 -4.12
CA MET A 178 -3.18 0.54 -2.92
C MET A 178 -2.47 -0.79 -3.11
N GLN A 179 -1.79 -1.25 -2.07
CA GLN A 179 -1.23 -2.59 -2.01
C GLN A 179 -2.18 -3.51 -1.26
N VAL A 180 -2.42 -4.69 -1.81
CA VAL A 180 -3.33 -5.71 -1.27
C VAL A 180 -2.52 -6.94 -0.88
N ILE A 181 -2.50 -7.26 0.40
CA ILE A 181 -1.74 -8.40 0.94
C ILE A 181 -2.71 -9.41 1.54
N PRO A 182 -2.96 -10.54 0.88
CA PRO A 182 -3.82 -11.58 1.42
C PRO A 182 -3.11 -12.34 2.56
N PHE A 183 -3.86 -12.67 3.59
CA PHE A 183 -3.39 -13.50 4.70
C PHE A 183 -4.50 -14.41 5.21
N LYS A 184 -4.10 -15.54 5.80
CA LYS A 184 -5.02 -16.47 6.45
C LYS A 184 -5.39 -15.93 7.83
N ARG A 185 -6.68 -15.96 8.16
CA ARG A 185 -7.15 -15.67 9.53
C ARG A 185 -6.84 -16.87 10.41
N GLU A 186 -6.23 -16.61 11.55
CA GLU A 186 -5.92 -17.60 12.58
C GLU A 186 -6.10 -16.96 13.96
N ASP A 187 -6.57 -17.75 14.92
CA ASP A 187 -6.68 -17.30 16.30
C ASP A 187 -5.30 -17.35 16.97
N TRP A 188 -4.79 -16.18 17.33
CA TRP A 188 -3.52 -16.03 18.01
C TRP A 188 -3.73 -15.88 19.51
N GLN A 189 -2.97 -16.64 20.31
CA GLN A 189 -2.89 -16.45 21.74
C GLN A 189 -1.53 -15.84 22.08
N MET A 190 -1.54 -14.78 22.87
CA MET A 190 -0.32 -14.12 23.31
C MET A 190 0.21 -14.76 24.58
N SER A 191 1.49 -15.10 24.62
CA SER A 191 2.25 -15.38 25.83
C SER A 191 3.45 -14.45 25.94
N MET A 192 3.88 -14.17 27.16
CA MET A 192 5.10 -13.42 27.46
C MET A 192 5.96 -14.26 28.39
N GLU A 193 7.23 -14.41 28.01
CA GLU A 193 8.19 -15.18 28.77
C GLU A 193 9.43 -14.35 29.04
N PHE A 194 9.95 -14.43 30.27
CA PHE A 194 11.25 -13.87 30.59
C PHE A 194 12.34 -14.91 30.35
N THR A 195 13.44 -14.51 29.71
CA THR A 195 14.63 -15.35 29.56
C THR A 195 15.88 -14.56 29.90
N GLU A 196 16.75 -15.13 30.71
CA GLU A 196 18.04 -14.52 31.04
C GLU A 196 19.08 -14.70 29.92
N THR A 197 18.87 -15.68 29.04
CA THR A 197 19.78 -15.98 27.95
C THR A 197 19.04 -15.94 26.62
N HIS A 198 19.50 -15.07 25.72
CA HIS A 198 19.03 -15.07 24.34
C HIS A 198 20.03 -15.86 23.50
N THR A 199 19.75 -17.14 23.28
CA THR A 199 20.49 -17.93 22.29
C THR A 199 19.88 -17.69 20.91
N PRO A 200 20.58 -17.04 19.96
CA PRO A 200 20.08 -16.91 18.62
C PRO A 200 19.80 -18.30 18.03
N ALA A 201 18.56 -18.53 17.61
CA ALA A 201 18.17 -19.81 17.00
C ALA A 201 18.94 -20.11 15.70
N MET A 202 19.62 -19.12 15.14
CA MET A 202 20.43 -19.24 13.92
C MET A 202 21.61 -18.28 13.97
N THR A 203 22.76 -18.71 13.46
CA THR A 203 23.88 -17.81 13.20
C THR A 203 23.49 -16.80 12.10
N GLU A 204 24.12 -15.63 12.12
CA GLU A 204 23.83 -14.56 11.15
C GLU A 204 23.98 -15.06 9.69
N GLU A 205 24.93 -15.91 9.43
CA GLU A 205 25.18 -16.52 8.12
C GLU A 205 24.04 -17.46 7.67
N LEU A 206 23.47 -18.26 8.57
CA LEU A 206 22.34 -19.14 8.28
C LEU A 206 21.04 -18.35 8.09
N ARG A 207 20.84 -17.25 8.84
CA ARG A 207 19.70 -16.35 8.64
C ARG A 207 19.66 -15.82 7.22
N TYR A 208 20.78 -15.36 6.69
CA TYR A 208 20.82 -14.80 5.33
C TYR A 208 20.64 -15.89 4.27
N LYS A 209 21.33 -17.02 4.37
CA LYS A 209 21.23 -18.11 3.38
C LYS A 209 19.82 -18.69 3.30
N ASP A 210 19.22 -19.04 4.40
CA ASP A 210 17.88 -19.66 4.42
C ASP A 210 16.76 -18.72 4.03
N LEU A 211 16.82 -17.44 4.43
CA LEU A 211 15.82 -16.44 4.10
C LEU A 211 15.89 -16.04 2.61
N PHE A 212 17.09 -15.95 2.04
CA PHE A 212 17.25 -15.61 0.62
C PHE A 212 16.83 -16.74 -0.33
N HIS A 213 16.94 -17.99 0.08
CA HIS A 213 16.65 -19.15 -0.76
C HIS A 213 15.25 -19.72 -0.56
N LYS A 214 14.51 -19.32 0.47
CA LYS A 214 13.11 -19.72 0.61
C LYS A 214 12.29 -19.15 -0.54
N LYS A 215 11.66 -20.03 -1.31
CA LYS A 215 10.65 -19.63 -2.31
C LYS A 215 9.59 -18.77 -1.61
N LYS A 216 9.53 -17.49 -1.95
CA LYS A 216 8.52 -16.60 -1.41
C LYS A 216 7.14 -17.02 -1.88
N LYS A 217 6.19 -17.01 -0.97
CA LYS A 217 4.81 -17.45 -1.20
C LYS A 217 4.00 -16.53 -2.15
N TYR A 218 4.55 -15.39 -2.51
CA TYR A 218 3.91 -14.44 -3.41
C TYR A 218 4.52 -14.58 -4.81
N ASN A 219 3.83 -15.31 -5.66
CA ASN A 219 4.15 -15.44 -7.08
C ASN A 219 3.19 -14.63 -7.91
#